data_8919ee0da1fae81542e6c9a63cd31b86
#
_entry.id   8919ee0da1fae81542e6c9a63cd31b86
#
_cell.length_a   1.000
_cell.length_b   1.000
_cell.length_c   1.000
_cell.angle_alpha   90.00
_cell.angle_beta   90.00
_cell.angle_gamma   90.00
#
_symmetry.space_group_name_H-M   'P 1'
#
loop_
_entity.id
_entity.type
_entity.pdbx_description
1 polymer ?
#
loop_
_entity_poly.entity_id
_entity_poly.type
_entity_poly.pdbx_seq_one_letter_code
_entity_poly.pdbx_strand_id
1 'polypeptide(L)'
;MTVHDIIRTAFSGEYEDIESDTDAQKHCIDVLNTLLIDCFEAEQNSRERDGMPLLEEIPQVTEMTDEVPYNMMMVGRVLPLGIEWKWNEQNLEQYRADQYERRYEDAKMIAGGGVWL
;
A
#
# COMPACT_ATOMS: atom_id res chain seq x y z
N MET A 1 5.49 4.82 8.95
CA MET A 1 6.38 4.75 7.76
C MET A 1 6.02 5.86 6.78
N THR A 2 7.03 6.43 6.15
CA THR A 2 6.81 7.43 5.10
C THR A 2 6.44 6.74 3.79
N VAL A 3 5.93 7.54 2.83
CA VAL A 3 5.71 7.08 1.45
C VAL A 3 6.98 6.44 0.90
N HIS A 4 8.13 7.09 1.11
CA HIS A 4 9.45 6.60 0.69
C HIS A 4 9.73 5.19 1.22
N ASP A 5 9.46 4.95 2.50
CA ASP A 5 9.69 3.63 3.12
C ASP A 5 8.79 2.54 2.52
N ILE A 6 7.54 2.89 2.25
CA ILE A 6 6.58 1.94 1.66
C ILE A 6 7.01 1.55 0.25
N ILE A 7 7.41 2.52 -0.56
CA ILE A 7 7.86 2.28 -1.94
C ILE A 7 9.17 1.48 -1.94
N ARG A 8 10.09 1.80 -1.02
CA ARG A 8 11.34 1.04 -0.88
C ARG A 8 11.04 -0.44 -0.54
N THR A 9 10.07 -0.69 0.33
CA THR A 9 9.68 -2.04 0.70
C THR A 9 9.09 -2.78 -0.52
N ALA A 10 8.28 -2.09 -1.33
CA ALA A 10 7.68 -2.67 -2.53
C ALA A 10 8.75 -3.09 -3.56
N PHE A 11 9.77 -2.27 -3.75
CA PHE A 11 10.79 -2.46 -4.80
C PHE A 11 12.15 -2.83 -4.23
N SER A 12 12.22 -3.70 -3.25
CA SER A 12 13.42 -3.98 -2.45
C SER A 12 14.69 -4.33 -3.23
N GLY A 13 14.63 -4.69 -4.49
CA GLY A 13 15.81 -4.95 -5.32
C GLY A 13 16.03 -3.94 -6.44
N GLU A 14 15.04 -3.07 -6.69
CA GLU A 14 15.02 -2.17 -7.84
C GLU A 14 14.75 -0.72 -7.44
N TYR A 15 14.86 -0.43 -6.16
CA TYR A 15 14.48 0.89 -5.63
C TYR A 15 15.33 2.04 -6.18
N GLU A 16 16.59 1.79 -6.51
CA GLU A 16 17.46 2.83 -7.05
C GLU A 16 16.91 3.45 -8.34
N ASP A 17 16.27 2.63 -9.18
CA ASP A 17 15.67 3.12 -10.42
C ASP A 17 14.48 4.04 -10.13
N ILE A 18 13.70 3.72 -9.10
CA ILE A 18 12.56 4.55 -8.69
C ILE A 18 13.03 5.84 -8.03
N GLU A 19 14.05 5.75 -7.19
CA GLU A 19 14.58 6.91 -6.44
C GLU A 19 15.11 8.00 -7.37
N SER A 20 15.66 7.61 -8.52
CA SER A 20 16.21 8.56 -9.50
C SER A 20 15.18 9.05 -10.53
N ASP A 21 13.96 8.53 -10.52
CA ASP A 21 12.93 8.84 -11.51
C ASP A 21 11.74 9.56 -10.87
N THR A 22 11.68 10.87 -11.06
CA THR A 22 10.62 11.72 -10.49
C THR A 22 9.23 11.34 -11.00
N ASP A 23 9.10 10.96 -12.27
CA ASP A 23 7.82 10.56 -12.84
C ASP A 23 7.34 9.24 -12.24
N ALA A 24 8.26 8.29 -12.03
CA ALA A 24 7.93 7.03 -11.36
C ALA A 24 7.48 7.26 -9.93
N GLN A 25 8.14 8.16 -9.19
CA GLN A 25 7.75 8.52 -7.83
C GLN A 25 6.36 9.12 -7.78
N LYS A 26 6.06 10.03 -8.70
CA LYS A 26 4.74 10.66 -8.79
C LYS A 26 3.66 9.62 -9.08
N HIS A 27 3.92 8.70 -9.99
CA HIS A 27 3.00 7.61 -10.29
C HIS A 27 2.75 6.74 -9.05
N CYS A 28 3.81 6.39 -8.32
CA CYS A 28 3.68 5.60 -7.09
C CYS A 28 2.86 6.32 -6.01
N ILE A 29 3.01 7.64 -5.90
CA ILE A 29 2.22 8.44 -4.97
C ILE A 29 0.73 8.40 -5.36
N ASP A 30 0.42 8.54 -6.65
CA ASP A 30 -0.96 8.49 -7.13
C ASP A 30 -1.57 7.11 -6.88
N VAL A 31 -0.82 6.04 -7.14
CA VAL A 31 -1.26 4.67 -6.85
C VAL A 31 -1.49 4.50 -5.35
N LEU A 32 -0.57 4.97 -4.52
CA LEU A 32 -0.68 4.85 -3.07
C LEU A 32 -1.96 5.53 -2.56
N ASN A 33 -2.29 6.71 -3.07
CA ASN A 33 -3.53 7.39 -2.68
C ASN A 33 -4.77 6.56 -3.02
N THR A 34 -4.76 5.87 -4.16
CA THR A 34 -5.84 4.95 -4.54
C THR A 34 -5.94 3.79 -3.55
N LEU A 35 -4.79 3.22 -3.16
CA LEU A 35 -4.74 2.11 -2.21
C LEU A 35 -5.16 2.55 -0.80
N LEU A 36 -4.85 3.77 -0.39
CA LEU A 36 -5.30 4.30 0.91
C LEU A 36 -6.82 4.36 1.00
N ILE A 37 -7.49 4.71 -0.10
CA ILE A 37 -8.94 4.68 -0.17
C ILE A 37 -9.45 3.23 -0.08
N ASP A 38 -8.86 2.33 -0.84
CA ASP A 38 -9.27 0.92 -0.89
C ASP A 38 -9.06 0.20 0.45
N CYS A 39 -8.03 0.57 1.19
CA CYS A 39 -7.68 -0.06 2.47
C CYS A 39 -8.28 0.62 3.70
N PHE A 40 -8.99 1.73 3.52
CA PHE A 40 -9.47 2.53 4.66
C PHE A 40 -10.38 1.74 5.59
N GLU A 41 -11.33 0.99 5.03
CA GLU A 41 -12.24 0.18 5.83
C GLU A 41 -11.48 -0.90 6.63
N ALA A 42 -10.53 -1.58 5.99
CA ALA A 42 -9.72 -2.59 6.67
C ALA A 42 -8.88 -1.97 7.80
N GLU A 43 -8.33 -0.78 7.58
CA GLU A 43 -7.58 -0.06 8.62
C GLU A 43 -8.48 0.31 9.80
N GLN A 44 -9.69 0.81 9.52
CA GLN A 44 -10.65 1.16 10.58
C GLN A 44 -11.07 -0.07 11.39
N ASN A 45 -11.33 -1.19 10.70
CA ASN A 45 -11.67 -2.45 11.38
C ASN A 45 -10.53 -2.92 12.28
N SER A 46 -9.30 -2.79 11.82
CA SER A 46 -8.10 -3.14 12.61
C SER A 46 -7.99 -2.26 13.85
N ARG A 47 -8.21 -0.95 13.72
CA ARG A 47 -8.15 -0.01 14.83
C ARG A 47 -9.23 -0.30 15.88
N GLU A 48 -10.45 -0.57 15.42
CA GLU A 48 -11.56 -0.91 16.32
C GLU A 48 -11.25 -2.19 17.10
N ARG A 49 -10.75 -3.21 16.43
CA ARG A 49 -10.36 -4.48 17.07
C ARG A 49 -9.29 -4.27 18.14
N ASP A 50 -8.31 -3.43 17.86
CA ASP A 50 -7.16 -3.20 18.73
C ASP A 50 -7.41 -2.08 19.77
N GLY A 51 -8.61 -1.51 19.80
CA GLY A 51 -8.95 -0.44 20.74
C GLY A 51 -8.26 0.89 20.45
N MET A 52 -7.83 1.10 19.20
CA MET A 52 -7.17 2.34 18.79
C MET A 52 -8.20 3.36 18.29
N PRO A 53 -7.90 4.67 18.41
CA PRO A 53 -8.78 5.69 17.87
C PRO A 53 -8.95 5.52 16.34
N LEU A 54 -10.19 5.67 15.88
CA LEU A 54 -10.47 5.61 14.44
C LEU A 54 -9.92 6.86 13.74
N LEU A 55 -9.57 6.70 12.47
CA LEU A 55 -9.19 7.83 11.64
C LEU A 55 -10.44 8.64 11.29
N GLU A 56 -10.32 9.96 11.30
CA GLU A 56 -11.45 10.85 11.02
C GLU A 56 -11.75 10.95 9.52
N GLU A 57 -10.72 10.79 8.69
CA GLU A 57 -10.85 10.90 7.25
C GLU A 57 -9.83 10.00 6.55
N ILE A 58 -10.06 9.75 5.26
CA ILE A 58 -9.10 8.98 4.46
C ILE A 58 -7.85 9.85 4.25
N PRO A 59 -6.65 9.35 4.67
CA PRO A 59 -5.44 10.13 4.49
C PRO A 59 -5.07 10.24 3.02
N GLN A 60 -4.41 11.34 2.68
CA GLN A 60 -3.90 11.60 1.34
C GLN A 60 -2.44 12.03 1.45
N VAL A 61 -1.59 11.53 0.56
CA VAL A 61 -0.18 11.89 0.54
C VAL A 61 0.16 12.62 -0.76
N THR A 62 1.13 13.53 -0.69
CA THR A 62 1.55 14.33 -1.85
C THR A 62 3.05 14.23 -2.09
N GLU A 63 3.84 13.91 -1.06
CA GLU A 63 5.28 13.87 -1.14
C GLU A 63 5.85 12.57 -0.57
N MET A 64 7.06 12.22 -1.01
CA MET A 64 7.74 11.00 -0.57
C MET A 64 8.05 11.01 0.93
N THR A 65 8.14 12.17 1.54
CA THR A 65 8.44 12.33 2.98
C THR A 65 7.19 12.30 3.86
N ASP A 66 5.99 12.28 3.26
CA ASP A 66 4.75 12.25 4.03
C ASP A 66 4.61 10.95 4.81
N GLU A 67 4.12 11.03 6.05
CA GLU A 67 3.82 9.87 6.86
C GLU A 67 2.46 9.28 6.46
N VAL A 68 2.38 7.95 6.45
CA VAL A 68 1.14 7.23 6.22
C VAL A 68 0.64 6.72 7.58
N PRO A 69 -0.51 7.21 8.07
CA PRO A 69 -0.96 6.93 9.44
C PRO A 69 -1.67 5.58 9.60
N TYR A 70 -1.40 4.62 8.76
CA TYR A 70 -1.94 3.27 8.86
C TYR A 70 -1.05 2.40 9.73
N ASN A 71 -1.61 1.31 10.27
CA ASN A 71 -0.85 0.43 11.16
C ASN A 71 0.26 -0.33 10.40
N MET A 72 1.15 -0.98 11.16
CA MET A 72 2.33 -1.64 10.59
C MET A 72 2.01 -2.75 9.60
N MET A 73 0.93 -3.50 9.79
CA MET A 73 0.52 -4.53 8.83
C MET A 73 0.14 -3.93 7.49
N MET A 74 -0.50 -2.76 7.51
CA MET A 74 -0.88 -2.05 6.29
C MET A 74 0.34 -1.48 5.57
N VAL A 75 1.14 -0.66 6.27
CA VAL A 75 2.26 0.03 5.62
C VAL A 75 3.42 -0.90 5.28
N GLY A 76 3.62 -1.96 6.07
CA GLY A 76 4.73 -2.89 5.88
C GLY A 76 4.44 -4.04 4.92
N ARG A 77 3.19 -4.35 4.65
CA ARG A 77 2.83 -5.52 3.84
C ARG A 77 1.74 -5.24 2.81
N VAL A 78 0.57 -4.77 3.24
CA VAL A 78 -0.58 -4.62 2.33
C VAL A 78 -0.30 -3.59 1.25
N LEU A 79 0.10 -2.39 1.64
CA LEU A 79 0.35 -1.30 0.68
C LEU A 79 1.50 -1.60 -0.28
N PRO A 80 2.65 -2.15 0.17
CA PRO A 80 3.70 -2.56 -0.76
C PRO A 80 3.23 -3.57 -1.81
N LEU A 81 2.43 -4.56 -1.43
CA LEU A 81 1.87 -5.53 -2.38
C LEU A 81 0.96 -4.85 -3.41
N GLY A 82 0.16 -3.88 -2.97
CA GLY A 82 -0.69 -3.11 -3.87
C GLY A 82 0.10 -2.27 -4.86
N ILE A 83 1.19 -1.67 -4.42
CA ILE A 83 2.09 -0.90 -5.30
C ILE A 83 2.70 -1.82 -6.37
N GLU A 84 3.20 -3.00 -5.96
CA GLU A 84 3.75 -3.98 -6.90
C GLU A 84 2.68 -4.45 -7.90
N TRP A 85 1.46 -4.69 -7.44
CA TRP A 85 0.36 -5.07 -8.32
C TRP A 85 0.15 -4.02 -9.42
N LYS A 86 -0.04 -2.77 -9.03
CA LYS A 86 -0.33 -1.69 -9.98
C LYS A 86 0.85 -1.39 -10.90
N TRP A 87 2.07 -1.51 -10.39
CA TRP A 87 3.28 -1.33 -11.19
C TRP A 87 3.39 -2.37 -12.31
N ASN A 88 3.18 -3.65 -11.98
CA ASN A 88 3.23 -4.71 -12.96
C ASN A 88 2.09 -4.60 -13.97
N GLU A 89 0.90 -4.20 -13.53
CA GLU A 89 -0.25 -3.97 -14.41
C GLU A 89 0.08 -2.87 -15.44
N GLN A 90 0.68 -1.77 -15.00
CA GLN A 90 1.07 -0.68 -15.88
C GLN A 90 2.14 -1.12 -16.89
N ASN A 91 3.07 -1.98 -16.48
CA ASN A 91 4.15 -2.45 -17.33
C ASN A 91 3.76 -3.67 -18.18
N LEU A 92 2.47 -3.98 -18.26
CA LEU A 92 1.92 -5.08 -19.07
C LEU A 92 2.43 -6.46 -18.64
N GLU A 93 2.83 -6.60 -17.39
CA GLU A 93 3.24 -7.86 -16.79
C GLU A 93 2.04 -8.51 -16.09
N GLN A 94 1.04 -8.91 -16.89
CA GLN A 94 -0.27 -9.32 -16.36
C GLN A 94 -0.20 -10.52 -15.40
N TYR A 95 0.64 -11.50 -15.69
CA TYR A 95 0.79 -12.67 -14.82
C TYR A 95 1.29 -12.27 -13.42
N ARG A 96 2.30 -11.40 -13.37
CA ARG A 96 2.84 -10.91 -12.11
C ARG A 96 1.86 -10.00 -11.39
N ALA A 97 1.16 -9.15 -12.16
CA ALA A 97 0.12 -8.28 -11.61
C ALA A 97 -0.97 -9.10 -10.93
N ASP A 98 -1.44 -10.18 -11.56
CA ASP A 98 -2.48 -11.05 -10.98
C ASP A 98 -2.01 -11.72 -9.69
N GLN A 99 -0.74 -12.12 -9.62
CA GLN A 99 -0.19 -12.72 -8.40
C GLN A 99 -0.13 -11.71 -7.26
N TYR A 100 0.32 -10.48 -7.53
CA TYR A 100 0.38 -9.44 -6.52
C TYR A 100 -1.00 -8.97 -6.08
N GLU A 101 -1.97 -8.92 -7.01
CA GLU A 101 -3.35 -8.60 -6.69
C GLU A 101 -3.91 -9.59 -5.67
N ARG A 102 -3.71 -10.89 -5.88
CA ARG A 102 -4.17 -11.92 -4.93
C ARG A 102 -3.52 -11.75 -3.58
N ARG A 103 -2.21 -11.56 -3.53
CA ARG A 103 -1.48 -11.38 -2.27
C ARG A 103 -1.95 -10.12 -1.55
N TYR A 104 -2.21 -9.06 -2.30
CA TYR A 104 -2.73 -7.81 -1.76
C TYR A 104 -4.11 -8.01 -1.13
N GLU A 105 -5.03 -8.63 -1.87
CA GLU A 105 -6.39 -8.87 -1.37
C GLU A 105 -6.39 -9.78 -0.13
N ASP A 106 -5.58 -10.83 -0.13
CA ASP A 106 -5.44 -11.73 1.01
C ASP A 106 -4.86 -11.00 2.23
N ALA A 107 -3.79 -10.23 2.03
CA ALA A 107 -3.15 -9.49 3.11
C ALA A 107 -4.08 -8.41 3.68
N LYS A 108 -4.83 -7.72 2.82
CA LYS A 108 -5.81 -6.72 3.23
C LYS A 108 -6.91 -7.35 4.08
N MET A 109 -7.44 -8.48 3.67
CA MET A 109 -8.46 -9.20 4.42
C MET A 109 -7.96 -9.60 5.82
N ILE A 110 -6.76 -10.16 5.90
CA ILE A 110 -6.16 -10.57 7.18
C ILE A 110 -5.94 -9.35 8.08
N ALA A 111 -5.39 -8.27 7.53
CA ALA A 111 -5.12 -7.05 8.30
C ALA A 111 -6.42 -6.43 8.81
N GLY A 112 -7.51 -6.54 8.06
CA GLY A 112 -8.83 -6.06 8.46
C GLY A 112 -9.57 -6.97 9.44
N GLY A 113 -8.93 -8.08 9.89
CA GLY A 113 -9.56 -9.03 10.83
C GLY A 113 -10.42 -10.08 10.17
N GLY A 114 -10.32 -10.24 8.84
CA GLY A 114 -11.03 -11.29 8.12
C GLY A 114 -10.48 -12.67 8.44
N VAL A 115 -11.34 -13.67 8.35
CA VAL A 115 -10.98 -15.06 8.61
C VAL A 115 -11.32 -15.90 7.37
N TRP A 116 -10.37 -16.74 6.98
CA TRP A 116 -10.60 -17.73 5.93
C TRP A 116 -11.45 -18.87 6.49
N LEU A 117 -12.55 -19.12 5.85
CA LEU A 117 -13.42 -20.23 6.19
C LEU A 117 -13.27 -21.34 5.17
#